data_3cd9f8c8b1b548e5633aa2d472d08aa5
#
_entry.id   3cd9f8c8b1b548e5633aa2d472d08aa5
#
_cell.length_a   1.000
_cell.length_b   1.000
_cell.length_c   1.000
_cell.angle_alpha   90.00
_cell.angle_beta   90.00
_cell.angle_gamma   90.00
#
_symmetry.space_group_name_H-M   'P 1'
#
loop_
_entity.id
_entity.type
_entity.pdbx_description
1 polymer ?
#
loop_
_entity_poly.entity_id
_entity_poly.type
_entity_poly.pdbx_seq_one_letter_code
_entity_poly.pdbx_strand_id
1 'polypeptide(L)'
;ACTIYNDLELTLLLEDRLEITVEGEGEKNIPLNSHNMVWRAVQLLLKKGRRDREYRGAIIRMVNRIPLSRGLGSSAAAIVAGLKAANVLLENPFSRGELLQFATSLEGHPDNVAPAIFGGFTISLLNQKHAETFSFLPRLTLKLVVAIPSFHLSTRAARNVLPETVPLKDAVFNVGRAALLVGALVKGTPRFLRHAFEDALHQPY
;
A
#
# COMPACT_ATOMS: atom_id res chain seq x y z
N ALA A 1 0.29 -2.75 -8.86
CA ALA A 1 0.84 -1.37 -8.78
C ALA A 1 0.46 -0.59 -10.02
N CYS A 2 0.21 0.71 -9.84
CA CYS A 2 -0.06 1.67 -10.92
C CYS A 2 1.16 2.57 -11.15
N THR A 3 1.16 3.33 -12.24
CA THR A 3 2.24 4.26 -12.63
C THR A 3 2.03 5.68 -12.06
N ILE A 4 1.47 5.79 -10.86
CA ILE A 4 1.36 7.04 -10.11
C ILE A 4 2.33 6.94 -8.93
N TYR A 5 3.22 7.90 -8.79
CA TYR A 5 4.30 7.87 -7.80
C TYR A 5 4.28 9.12 -6.94
N ASN A 6 4.67 8.97 -5.68
CA ASN A 6 5.10 10.07 -4.82
C ASN A 6 6.62 10.11 -4.81
N ASP A 7 7.20 11.30 -4.65
CA ASP A 7 8.63 11.47 -4.42
C ASP A 7 8.88 11.71 -2.93
N LEU A 8 9.98 11.17 -2.43
CA LEU A 8 10.41 11.30 -1.05
C LEU A 8 11.90 11.59 -0.98
N GLU A 9 12.26 12.67 -0.31
CA GLU A 9 13.64 12.93 0.12
C GLU A 9 13.71 12.75 1.63
N LEU A 10 14.73 12.03 2.11
CA LEU A 10 14.97 11.76 3.52
C LEU A 10 16.42 12.03 3.88
N THR A 11 16.62 12.87 4.89
CA THR A 11 17.90 13.07 5.56
C THR A 11 17.75 12.68 7.02
N LEU A 12 18.57 11.74 7.51
CA LEU A 12 18.61 11.37 8.92
C LEU A 12 19.50 12.32 9.70
N LEU A 13 19.07 12.71 10.89
CA LEU A 13 19.78 13.65 11.78
C LEU A 13 20.17 12.98 13.09
N LEU A 14 21.36 13.32 13.58
CA LEU A 14 21.84 12.87 14.91
C LEU A 14 21.15 13.62 16.04
N GLU A 15 20.68 14.84 15.80
CA GLU A 15 19.94 15.69 16.73
C GLU A 15 18.43 15.34 16.73
N ASP A 16 17.75 15.62 17.84
CA ASP A 16 16.30 15.44 17.98
C ASP A 16 15.55 16.63 17.34
N ARG A 17 15.49 16.58 15.99
CA ARG A 17 14.84 17.61 15.17
C ARG A 17 14.08 16.94 14.05
N LEU A 18 12.80 17.25 13.88
CA LEU A 18 11.95 16.73 12.83
C LEU A 18 11.39 17.88 12.00
N GLU A 19 11.75 17.90 10.72
CA GLU A 19 11.21 18.83 9.73
C GLU A 19 10.53 18.05 8.62
N ILE A 20 9.26 18.35 8.35
CA ILE A 20 8.48 17.69 7.30
C ILE A 20 7.86 18.74 6.40
N THR A 21 8.07 18.62 5.11
CA THR A 21 7.38 19.41 4.09
C THR A 21 6.60 18.49 3.17
N VAL A 22 5.40 18.90 2.79
CA VAL A 22 4.50 18.15 1.91
C VAL A 22 4.02 19.11 0.83
N GLU A 23 4.10 18.67 -0.42
CA GLU A 23 3.58 19.36 -1.59
C GLU A 23 2.58 18.45 -2.32
N GLY A 24 1.54 19.04 -2.93
CA GLY A 24 0.54 18.33 -3.73
C GLY A 24 -0.59 17.71 -2.91
N GLU A 25 -0.91 16.46 -3.19
CA GLU A 25 -2.05 15.78 -2.56
C GLU A 25 -1.89 15.70 -1.03
N GLY A 26 -2.86 16.27 -0.31
CA GLY A 26 -2.90 16.22 1.16
C GLY A 26 -2.02 17.23 1.87
N GLU A 27 -1.43 18.22 1.20
CA GLU A 27 -0.58 19.25 1.77
C GLU A 27 -1.14 19.87 3.06
N LYS A 28 -2.46 20.12 3.12
CA LYS A 28 -3.14 20.71 4.27
C LYS A 28 -3.59 19.70 5.34
N ASN A 29 -3.54 18.40 5.04
CA ASN A 29 -4.16 17.36 5.87
C ASN A 29 -3.16 16.35 6.45
N ILE A 30 -1.97 16.24 5.86
CA ILE A 30 -0.95 15.30 6.31
C ILE A 30 -0.24 15.89 7.54
N PRO A 31 -0.10 15.14 8.64
CA PRO A 31 0.60 15.62 9.83
C PRO A 31 2.08 15.94 9.54
N LEU A 32 2.54 17.12 9.97
CA LEU A 32 3.93 17.57 9.86
C LEU A 32 4.72 17.34 11.18
N ASN A 33 4.36 16.29 11.93
CA ASN A 33 4.93 15.97 13.24
C ASN A 33 5.16 14.45 13.38
N SER A 34 5.39 13.97 14.59
CA SER A 34 5.66 12.56 14.91
C SER A 34 4.56 11.58 14.50
N HIS A 35 3.34 12.04 14.18
CA HIS A 35 2.25 11.20 13.66
C HIS A 35 2.33 10.97 12.14
N ASN A 36 3.27 11.61 11.44
CA ASN A 36 3.47 11.39 10.00
C ASN A 36 3.84 9.92 9.72
N MET A 37 3.17 9.31 8.73
CA MET A 37 3.35 7.88 8.44
C MET A 37 4.74 7.56 7.88
N VAL A 38 5.35 8.47 7.11
CA VAL A 38 6.73 8.32 6.64
C VAL A 38 7.68 8.29 7.83
N TRP A 39 7.56 9.26 8.75
CA TRP A 39 8.41 9.31 9.93
C TRP A 39 8.24 8.08 10.82
N ARG A 40 7.00 7.64 11.06
CA ARG A 40 6.74 6.40 11.82
C ARG A 40 7.38 5.17 11.19
N ALA A 41 7.36 5.10 9.86
CA ALA A 41 8.00 4.02 9.12
C ALA A 41 9.54 4.07 9.26
N VAL A 42 10.13 5.26 9.16
CA VAL A 42 11.57 5.51 9.39
C VAL A 42 11.96 5.10 10.81
N GLN A 43 11.23 5.57 11.83
CA GLN A 43 11.50 5.22 13.23
C GLN A 43 11.43 3.72 13.50
N LEU A 44 10.42 3.04 12.92
CA LEU A 44 10.31 1.59 13.03
C LEU A 44 11.56 0.89 12.49
N LEU A 45 12.03 1.31 11.31
CA LEU A 45 13.20 0.69 10.68
C LEU A 45 14.50 1.01 11.43
N LEU A 46 14.68 2.25 11.89
CA LEU A 46 15.81 2.62 12.77
C LEU A 46 15.86 1.73 14.02
N LYS A 47 14.71 1.53 14.68
CA LYS A 47 14.58 0.66 15.84
C LYS A 47 14.93 -0.79 15.53
N LYS A 48 14.46 -1.33 14.40
CA LYS A 48 14.78 -2.69 13.94
C LYS A 48 16.27 -2.85 13.62
N GLY A 49 16.89 -1.82 13.03
CA GLY A 49 18.32 -1.76 12.76
C GLY A 49 19.20 -1.38 13.96
N ARG A 50 18.61 -1.13 15.14
CA ARG A 50 19.30 -0.66 16.36
C ARG A 50 20.08 0.64 16.16
N ARG A 51 19.59 1.53 15.31
CA ARG A 51 20.20 2.83 14.97
C ARG A 51 19.35 4.01 15.50
N ASP A 52 18.30 3.74 16.25
CA ASP A 52 17.37 4.73 16.83
C ASP A 52 17.99 5.62 17.91
N ARG A 53 19.11 5.18 18.52
CA ARG A 53 19.90 6.01 19.44
C ARG A 53 20.86 6.96 18.73
N GLU A 54 21.26 6.61 17.50
CA GLU A 54 22.17 7.41 16.69
C GLU A 54 21.41 8.48 15.89
N TYR A 55 20.35 8.06 15.19
CA TYR A 55 19.53 8.97 14.41
C TYR A 55 18.25 9.29 15.17
N ARG A 56 18.17 10.51 15.70
CA ARG A 56 17.06 10.95 16.55
C ARG A 56 16.07 11.84 15.83
N GLY A 57 16.43 12.38 14.67
CA GLY A 57 15.61 13.29 13.87
C GLY A 57 15.72 13.04 12.37
N ALA A 58 14.97 13.81 11.62
CA ALA A 58 14.99 13.77 10.16
C ALA A 58 14.51 15.07 9.51
N ILE A 59 14.98 15.31 8.27
CA ILE A 59 14.35 16.22 7.33
C ILE A 59 13.67 15.36 6.26
N ILE A 60 12.36 15.55 6.06
CA ILE A 60 11.52 14.78 5.15
C ILE A 60 10.84 15.74 4.18
N ARG A 61 11.04 15.56 2.88
CA ARG A 61 10.33 16.29 1.84
C ARG A 61 9.51 15.31 1.02
N MET A 62 8.22 15.60 0.86
CA MET A 62 7.26 14.75 0.18
C MET A 62 6.60 15.52 -0.95
N VAL A 63 6.61 14.95 -2.17
CA VAL A 63 5.78 15.42 -3.29
C VAL A 63 4.75 14.32 -3.58
N ASN A 64 3.51 14.56 -3.18
CA ASN A 64 2.43 13.60 -3.28
C ASN A 64 1.58 13.81 -4.53
N ARG A 65 1.42 12.75 -5.33
CA ARG A 65 0.55 12.71 -6.52
C ARG A 65 -0.54 11.66 -6.42
N ILE A 66 -0.47 10.77 -5.42
CA ILE A 66 -1.47 9.73 -5.19
C ILE A 66 -2.63 10.33 -4.40
N PRO A 67 -3.86 10.38 -4.95
CA PRO A 67 -5.03 10.93 -4.28
C PRO A 67 -5.29 10.27 -2.92
N LEU A 68 -5.52 11.10 -1.88
CA LEU A 68 -5.77 10.63 -0.54
C LEU A 68 -7.18 10.05 -0.39
N SER A 69 -7.31 8.97 0.40
CA SER A 69 -8.60 8.37 0.77
C SER A 69 -9.49 7.98 -0.43
N ARG A 70 -8.87 7.52 -1.52
CA ARG A 70 -9.53 7.09 -2.76
C ARG A 70 -9.27 5.63 -3.13
N GLY A 71 -8.83 4.81 -2.17
CA GLY A 71 -8.52 3.40 -2.41
C GLY A 71 -7.26 3.15 -3.25
N LEU A 72 -6.46 4.20 -3.52
CA LEU A 72 -5.24 4.10 -4.33
C LEU A 72 -3.97 3.81 -3.51
N GLY A 73 -4.09 3.54 -2.21
CA GLY A 73 -2.99 3.12 -1.36
C GLY A 73 -1.97 4.23 -1.01
N SER A 74 -2.41 5.50 -0.91
CA SER A 74 -1.52 6.61 -0.58
C SER A 74 -0.81 6.42 0.78
N SER A 75 -1.52 5.93 1.82
CA SER A 75 -0.93 5.59 3.12
C SER A 75 0.16 4.53 2.99
N ALA A 76 -0.14 3.43 2.31
CA ALA A 76 0.80 2.35 2.06
C ALA A 76 2.04 2.81 1.28
N ALA A 77 1.85 3.69 0.27
CA ALA A 77 2.95 4.28 -0.48
C ALA A 77 3.87 5.12 0.41
N ALA A 78 3.31 5.91 1.34
CA ALA A 78 4.07 6.71 2.30
C ALA A 78 4.89 5.82 3.27
N ILE A 79 4.26 4.77 3.82
CA ILE A 79 4.93 3.79 4.69
C ILE A 79 6.09 3.12 3.95
N VAL A 80 5.83 2.61 2.75
CA VAL A 80 6.85 1.90 1.95
C VAL A 80 7.98 2.84 1.54
N ALA A 81 7.67 4.09 1.17
CA ALA A 81 8.68 5.09 0.84
C ALA A 81 9.60 5.37 2.03
N GLY A 82 9.04 5.58 3.24
CA GLY A 82 9.80 5.79 4.47
C GLY A 82 10.70 4.60 4.82
N LEU A 83 10.15 3.38 4.78
CA LEU A 83 10.93 2.15 5.03
C LEU A 83 12.06 1.98 4.00
N LYS A 84 11.77 2.15 2.71
CA LYS A 84 12.79 2.00 1.65
C LYS A 84 13.88 3.05 1.76
N ALA A 85 13.52 4.33 1.95
CA ALA A 85 14.50 5.41 2.10
C ALA A 85 15.43 5.17 3.30
N ALA A 86 14.87 4.84 4.46
CA ALA A 86 15.66 4.52 5.65
C ALA A 86 16.52 3.25 5.44
N ASN A 87 15.99 2.21 4.77
CA ASN A 87 16.76 1.00 4.46
C ASN A 87 17.99 1.31 3.60
N VAL A 88 17.83 2.14 2.57
CA VAL A 88 18.95 2.57 1.71
C VAL A 88 20.00 3.35 2.51
N LEU A 89 19.58 4.29 3.36
CA LEU A 89 20.49 5.08 4.20
C LEU A 89 21.26 4.24 5.23
N LEU A 90 20.70 3.09 5.61
CA LEU A 90 21.35 2.10 6.48
C LEU A 90 22.07 0.99 5.70
N GLU A 91 22.36 1.20 4.43
CA GLU A 91 23.08 0.24 3.57
C GLU A 91 22.30 -1.08 3.32
N ASN A 92 20.98 -1.01 3.30
CA ASN A 92 20.06 -2.11 2.98
C ASN A 92 20.15 -3.35 3.89
N PRO A 93 20.11 -3.21 5.22
CA PRO A 93 20.20 -4.37 6.11
C PRO A 93 18.98 -5.29 6.04
N PHE A 94 17.84 -4.82 5.48
CA PHE A 94 16.60 -5.58 5.41
C PHE A 94 16.21 -5.93 3.99
N SER A 95 15.80 -7.18 3.79
CA SER A 95 15.24 -7.70 2.54
C SER A 95 13.85 -7.13 2.24
N ARG A 96 13.39 -7.25 0.98
CA ARG A 96 12.02 -6.86 0.62
C ARG A 96 10.94 -7.61 1.41
N GLY A 97 11.21 -8.89 1.77
CA GLY A 97 10.30 -9.68 2.60
C GLY A 97 10.17 -9.13 4.02
N GLU A 98 11.28 -8.73 4.65
CA GLU A 98 11.25 -8.08 5.98
C GLU A 98 10.59 -6.70 5.91
N LEU A 99 10.85 -5.91 4.87
CA LEU A 99 10.16 -4.64 4.65
C LEU A 99 8.64 -4.84 4.49
N LEU A 100 8.20 -5.94 3.87
CA LEU A 100 6.78 -6.29 3.81
C LEU A 100 6.18 -6.52 5.19
N GLN A 101 6.87 -7.26 6.08
CA GLN A 101 6.41 -7.47 7.46
C GLN A 101 6.31 -6.15 8.22
N PHE A 102 7.32 -5.28 8.11
CA PHE A 102 7.31 -3.98 8.78
C PHE A 102 6.20 -3.08 8.25
N ALA A 103 6.04 -3.00 6.92
CA ALA A 103 4.97 -2.23 6.30
C ALA A 103 3.58 -2.74 6.70
N THR A 104 3.38 -4.07 6.67
CA THR A 104 2.12 -4.70 7.09
C THR A 104 1.81 -4.45 8.56
N SER A 105 2.82 -4.41 9.44
CA SER A 105 2.61 -4.10 10.85
C SER A 105 2.14 -2.67 11.12
N LEU A 106 2.45 -1.73 10.24
CA LEU A 106 2.01 -0.33 10.31
C LEU A 106 0.66 -0.09 9.65
N GLU A 107 0.41 -0.73 8.52
CA GLU A 107 -0.84 -0.56 7.74
C GLU A 107 -1.98 -1.45 8.26
N GLY A 108 -1.65 -2.62 8.84
CA GLY A 108 -2.61 -3.61 9.35
C GLY A 108 -2.94 -4.72 8.35
N HIS A 109 -2.66 -4.54 7.05
CA HIS A 109 -2.92 -5.52 5.99
C HIS A 109 -1.92 -5.37 4.83
N PRO A 110 -1.62 -6.46 4.06
CA PRO A 110 -0.57 -6.44 3.05
C PRO A 110 -1.01 -5.92 1.68
N ASP A 111 -2.30 -5.79 1.40
CA ASP A 111 -2.89 -5.64 0.05
C ASP A 111 -2.40 -4.39 -0.70
N ASN A 112 -2.07 -3.31 -0.01
CA ASN A 112 -1.56 -2.08 -0.62
C ASN A 112 -0.04 -1.95 -0.49
N VAL A 113 0.55 -2.41 0.64
CA VAL A 113 1.99 -2.33 0.85
C VAL A 113 2.76 -3.33 -0.01
N ALA A 114 2.20 -4.51 -0.28
CA ALA A 114 2.82 -5.50 -1.14
C ALA A 114 3.04 -4.99 -2.57
N PRO A 115 2.02 -4.47 -3.29
CA PRO A 115 2.24 -3.92 -4.63
C PRO A 115 3.16 -2.70 -4.63
N ALA A 116 3.21 -1.91 -3.56
CA ALA A 116 4.13 -0.78 -3.44
C ALA A 116 5.60 -1.24 -3.29
N ILE A 117 5.86 -2.40 -2.69
CA ILE A 117 7.19 -2.97 -2.52
C ILE A 117 7.65 -3.76 -3.75
N PHE A 118 6.77 -4.65 -4.27
CA PHE A 118 7.14 -5.63 -5.29
C PHE A 118 6.78 -5.21 -6.71
N GLY A 119 5.82 -4.29 -6.88
CA GLY A 119 5.29 -3.92 -8.17
C GLY A 119 4.33 -4.97 -8.75
N GLY A 120 3.89 -4.75 -10.00
CA GLY A 120 3.06 -5.70 -10.73
C GLY A 120 1.68 -5.92 -10.14
N PHE A 121 1.13 -7.11 -10.36
CA PHE A 121 -0.06 -7.63 -9.70
C PHE A 121 0.36 -8.52 -8.54
N THR A 122 -0.19 -8.28 -7.36
CA THR A 122 0.17 -9.02 -6.14
C THR A 122 -1.04 -9.75 -5.57
N ILE A 123 -0.78 -10.96 -5.09
CA ILE A 123 -1.71 -11.76 -4.31
C ILE A 123 -1.08 -11.93 -2.94
N SER A 124 -1.71 -11.42 -1.90
CA SER A 124 -1.15 -11.41 -0.56
C SER A 124 -2.01 -12.18 0.41
N LEU A 125 -1.37 -12.91 1.30
CA LEU A 125 -1.97 -13.64 2.40
C LEU A 125 -1.43 -13.09 3.71
N LEU A 126 -2.28 -13.01 4.72
CA LEU A 126 -1.87 -12.70 6.10
C LEU A 126 -2.18 -13.90 6.98
N ASN A 127 -1.17 -14.66 7.32
CA ASN A 127 -1.28 -15.83 8.17
C ASN A 127 -0.66 -15.52 9.54
N GLN A 128 -1.47 -15.49 10.61
CA GLN A 128 -1.03 -15.25 11.99
C GLN A 128 -0.09 -14.04 12.20
N LYS A 129 -0.24 -12.96 11.44
CA LYS A 129 0.62 -11.77 11.40
C LYS A 129 1.86 -11.87 10.48
N HIS A 130 2.05 -12.98 9.76
CA HIS A 130 3.06 -13.09 8.72
C HIS A 130 2.43 -12.85 7.36
N ALA A 131 2.92 -11.85 6.65
CA ALA A 131 2.46 -11.51 5.30
C ALA A 131 3.28 -12.28 4.25
N GLU A 132 2.59 -12.98 3.37
CA GLU A 132 3.18 -13.63 2.20
C GLU A 132 2.62 -13.00 0.93
N THR A 133 3.45 -12.86 -0.08
CA THR A 133 3.06 -12.23 -1.34
C THR A 133 3.62 -12.97 -2.53
N PHE A 134 2.73 -13.30 -3.45
CA PHE A 134 3.07 -13.71 -4.80
C PHE A 134 2.87 -12.52 -5.75
N SER A 135 3.88 -12.19 -6.56
CA SER A 135 3.81 -11.07 -7.51
C SER A 135 4.19 -11.51 -8.93
N PHE A 136 3.52 -10.93 -9.92
CA PHE A 136 3.84 -11.14 -11.33
C PHE A 136 3.49 -9.91 -12.17
N LEU A 137 4.10 -9.77 -13.32
CA LEU A 137 3.71 -8.78 -14.31
C LEU A 137 2.59 -9.35 -15.20
N PRO A 138 1.42 -8.69 -15.27
CA PRO A 138 0.37 -9.11 -16.21
C PRO A 138 0.87 -9.15 -17.64
N ARG A 139 0.49 -10.19 -18.38
CA ARG A 139 0.78 -10.31 -19.83
C ARG A 139 -0.21 -9.51 -20.69
N LEU A 140 -0.74 -8.44 -20.13
CA LEU A 140 -1.70 -7.54 -20.78
C LEU A 140 -1.25 -6.10 -20.54
N THR A 141 -1.29 -5.28 -21.58
CA THR A 141 -1.20 -3.83 -21.42
C THR A 141 -2.57 -3.32 -21.03
N LEU A 142 -2.73 -2.95 -19.75
CA LEU A 142 -3.97 -2.43 -19.19
C LEU A 142 -3.88 -0.91 -19.02
N LYS A 143 -4.91 -0.21 -19.52
CA LYS A 143 -5.16 1.19 -19.15
C LYS A 143 -6.20 1.20 -18.03
N LEU A 144 -5.84 1.77 -16.90
CA LEU A 144 -6.74 1.93 -15.76
C LEU A 144 -7.34 3.32 -15.79
N VAL A 145 -8.67 3.38 -15.70
CA VAL A 145 -9.40 4.64 -15.55
C VAL A 145 -10.01 4.64 -14.14
N VAL A 146 -9.71 5.67 -13.36
CA VAL A 146 -10.18 5.81 -11.99
C VAL A 146 -11.22 6.93 -11.95
N ALA A 147 -12.45 6.60 -11.56
CA ALA A 147 -13.48 7.60 -11.27
C ALA A 147 -13.38 8.02 -9.79
N ILE A 148 -13.13 9.30 -9.55
CA ILE A 148 -13.00 9.85 -8.19
C ILE A 148 -14.25 10.69 -7.90
N PRO A 149 -15.20 10.20 -7.05
CA PRO A 149 -16.38 10.97 -6.68
C PRO A 149 -16.00 12.17 -5.80
N SER A 150 -16.84 13.20 -5.80
CA SER A 150 -16.66 14.43 -5.00
C SER A 150 -16.91 14.21 -3.51
N PHE A 151 -17.63 13.15 -3.14
CA PHE A 151 -17.89 12.82 -1.74
C PHE A 151 -16.76 11.94 -1.13
N HIS A 152 -16.60 12.07 0.18
CA HIS A 152 -15.63 11.29 0.95
C HIS A 152 -16.27 9.99 1.46
N LEU A 153 -15.67 8.83 1.13
CA LEU A 153 -16.02 7.54 1.71
C LEU A 153 -14.78 6.95 2.41
N SER A 154 -14.83 6.85 3.73
CA SER A 154 -13.75 6.22 4.49
C SER A 154 -13.74 4.70 4.27
N THR A 155 -12.58 4.08 4.29
CA THR A 155 -12.43 2.61 4.20
C THR A 155 -13.23 1.89 5.28
N ARG A 156 -13.34 2.48 6.48
CA ARG A 156 -14.14 1.94 7.58
C ARG A 156 -15.64 1.96 7.25
N ALA A 157 -16.15 3.06 6.71
CA ALA A 157 -17.54 3.16 6.30
C ALA A 157 -17.86 2.15 5.18
N ALA A 158 -16.98 2.03 4.18
CA ALA A 158 -17.15 1.07 3.09
C ALA A 158 -17.16 -0.39 3.58
N ARG A 159 -16.36 -0.73 4.60
CA ARG A 159 -16.35 -2.07 5.18
C ARG A 159 -17.59 -2.37 6.03
N ASN A 160 -18.14 -1.37 6.69
CA ASN A 160 -19.30 -1.53 7.59
C ASN A 160 -20.61 -1.85 6.87
N VAL A 161 -20.72 -1.63 5.55
CA VAL A 161 -21.90 -1.98 4.77
C VAL A 161 -21.90 -3.44 4.30
N LEU A 162 -20.72 -4.12 4.38
CA LEU A 162 -20.63 -5.51 3.98
C LEU A 162 -21.33 -6.42 5.01
N PRO A 163 -22.07 -7.45 4.58
CA PRO A 163 -22.71 -8.40 5.47
C PRO A 163 -21.69 -9.28 6.18
N GLU A 164 -22.00 -9.70 7.43
CA GLU A 164 -21.15 -10.63 8.19
C GLU A 164 -21.15 -12.05 7.60
N THR A 165 -22.20 -12.42 6.87
CA THR A 165 -22.35 -13.74 6.23
C THR A 165 -22.86 -13.56 4.81
N VAL A 166 -22.46 -14.48 3.93
CA VAL A 166 -22.90 -14.48 2.54
C VAL A 166 -23.41 -15.87 2.13
N PRO A 167 -24.34 -15.97 1.19
CA PRO A 167 -24.77 -17.25 0.64
C PRO A 167 -23.60 -18.02 0.04
N LEU A 168 -23.54 -19.34 0.26
CA LEU A 168 -22.47 -20.20 -0.29
C LEU A 168 -22.33 -20.05 -1.82
N LYS A 169 -23.44 -19.89 -2.55
CA LYS A 169 -23.44 -19.67 -4.01
C LYS A 169 -22.61 -18.42 -4.40
N ASP A 170 -22.73 -17.32 -3.64
CA ASP A 170 -22.04 -16.06 -3.90
C ASP A 170 -20.54 -16.16 -3.56
N ALA A 171 -20.21 -16.89 -2.49
CA ALA A 171 -18.83 -17.22 -2.17
C ALA A 171 -18.15 -18.05 -3.27
N VAL A 172 -18.82 -19.13 -3.74
CA VAL A 172 -18.33 -19.98 -4.84
C VAL A 172 -18.18 -19.18 -6.13
N PHE A 173 -19.16 -18.31 -6.44
CA PHE A 173 -19.10 -17.41 -7.59
C PHE A 173 -17.84 -16.53 -7.54
N ASN A 174 -17.58 -15.85 -6.43
CA ASN A 174 -16.42 -14.96 -6.30
C ASN A 174 -15.09 -15.69 -6.35
N VAL A 175 -14.97 -16.88 -5.76
CA VAL A 175 -13.76 -17.71 -5.87
C VAL A 175 -13.44 -18.01 -7.35
N GLY A 176 -14.47 -18.38 -8.15
CA GLY A 176 -14.31 -18.60 -9.57
C GLY A 176 -13.87 -17.34 -10.33
N ARG A 177 -14.43 -16.17 -10.00
CA ARG A 177 -14.06 -14.88 -10.60
C ARG A 177 -12.64 -14.46 -10.25
N ALA A 178 -12.23 -14.59 -9.00
CA ALA A 178 -10.87 -14.30 -8.57
C ALA A 178 -9.84 -15.20 -9.29
N ALA A 179 -10.11 -16.50 -9.38
CA ALA A 179 -9.26 -17.44 -10.13
C ALA A 179 -9.19 -17.09 -11.63
N LEU A 180 -10.32 -16.72 -12.23
CA LEU A 180 -10.39 -16.30 -13.63
C LEU A 180 -9.60 -15.03 -13.89
N LEU A 181 -9.64 -14.04 -13.00
CA LEU A 181 -8.87 -12.81 -13.08
C LEU A 181 -7.37 -13.12 -13.13
N VAL A 182 -6.88 -13.91 -12.17
CA VAL A 182 -5.47 -14.30 -12.13
C VAL A 182 -5.07 -15.04 -13.40
N GLY A 183 -5.88 -16.01 -13.83
CA GLY A 183 -5.64 -16.77 -15.06
C GLY A 183 -5.61 -15.89 -16.32
N ALA A 184 -6.53 -14.93 -16.43
CA ALA A 184 -6.59 -14.00 -17.56
C ALA A 184 -5.36 -13.09 -17.62
N LEU A 185 -4.91 -12.57 -16.47
CA LEU A 185 -3.72 -11.70 -16.38
C LEU A 185 -2.42 -12.47 -16.68
N VAL A 186 -2.28 -13.69 -16.16
CA VAL A 186 -1.10 -14.54 -16.39
C VAL A 186 -1.00 -15.00 -17.84
N LYS A 187 -2.14 -15.39 -18.46
CA LYS A 187 -2.19 -15.89 -19.84
C LYS A 187 -2.28 -14.78 -20.89
N GLY A 188 -2.60 -13.55 -20.50
CA GLY A 188 -2.80 -12.45 -21.46
C GLY A 188 -4.09 -12.60 -22.26
N THR A 189 -5.18 -13.04 -21.66
CA THR A 189 -6.48 -13.29 -22.34
C THR A 189 -7.55 -12.28 -21.94
N PRO A 190 -7.62 -11.08 -22.59
CA PRO A 190 -8.48 -9.97 -22.17
C PRO A 190 -9.98 -10.29 -22.24
N ARG A 191 -10.40 -11.24 -23.09
CA ARG A 191 -11.82 -11.62 -23.23
C ARG A 191 -12.48 -12.09 -21.93
N PHE A 192 -11.68 -12.60 -20.98
CA PHE A 192 -12.19 -13.08 -19.70
C PHE A 192 -12.28 -11.99 -18.62
N LEU A 193 -11.65 -10.83 -18.81
CA LEU A 193 -11.64 -9.77 -17.79
C LEU A 193 -13.04 -9.26 -17.44
N ARG A 194 -13.92 -9.13 -18.46
CA ARG A 194 -15.31 -8.70 -18.23
C ARG A 194 -16.00 -9.57 -17.16
N HIS A 195 -15.89 -10.89 -17.31
CA HIS A 195 -16.49 -11.84 -16.37
C HIS A 195 -15.72 -11.90 -15.04
N ALA A 196 -14.40 -11.74 -15.08
CA ALA A 196 -13.56 -11.77 -13.89
C ALA A 196 -13.81 -10.60 -12.92
N PHE A 197 -14.36 -9.49 -13.40
CA PHE A 197 -14.73 -8.32 -12.59
C PHE A 197 -16.17 -8.35 -12.06
N GLU A 198 -16.96 -9.37 -12.39
CA GLU A 198 -18.25 -9.57 -11.76
C GLU A 198 -18.05 -10.01 -10.31
N ASP A 199 -18.75 -9.37 -9.37
CA ASP A 199 -18.57 -9.60 -7.94
C ASP A 199 -19.93 -9.65 -7.22
N ALA A 200 -20.07 -10.63 -6.36
CA ALA A 200 -21.28 -10.85 -5.55
C ALA A 200 -21.07 -10.56 -4.05
N LEU A 201 -19.84 -10.19 -3.63
CA LEU A 201 -19.50 -9.97 -2.21
C LEU A 201 -19.36 -8.50 -1.83
N HIS A 202 -19.09 -7.59 -2.80
CA HIS A 202 -18.86 -6.17 -2.52
C HIS A 202 -19.76 -5.28 -3.38
N GLN A 203 -19.82 -5.48 -4.71
CA GLN A 203 -20.55 -4.61 -5.63
C GLN A 203 -22.06 -4.47 -5.33
N PRO A 204 -22.76 -5.45 -4.75
CA PRO A 204 -24.17 -5.32 -4.41
C PRO A 204 -24.44 -4.39 -3.22
N TYR A 205 -23.47 -4.04 -2.43
CA TYR A 205 -23.55 -3.24 -1.21
C TYR A 205 -22.84 -1.90 -1.38
#